data_5ab24a4686f10ca8491b392747b9ed8d
#
_entry.id   5ab24a4686f10ca8491b392747b9ed8d
#
_cell.length_a   1.000
_cell.length_b   1.000
_cell.length_c   1.000
_cell.angle_alpha   90.00
_cell.angle_beta   90.00
_cell.angle_gamma   90.00
#
_symmetry.space_group_name_H-M   'P 1'
#
loop_
_entity.id
_entity.type
_entity.pdbx_description
1 polymer ?
#
loop_
_entity_poly.entity_id
_entity_poly.type
_entity_poly.pdbx_seq_one_letter_code
_entity_poly.pdbx_strand_id
1 'polypeptide(L)'
;RGAPMIITAYMASTFKIAIFSFFMRLILDYIAPIIDFWDTILQVVIILTLLFGTWLAITQDIVKRMLAASSIVHTGYLLLAFISLSYANNSILNIEAAYSIMFYLIAYLVSALGAFGLASHIISETNIKVTFDDFKGLAKQRPFLAAMMTIFMLSLAGIPGTIGFIGKVYVFTEALKAGYVALAIFAIFATIVSM
;
A
#
# COMPACT_ATOMS: atom_id res chain seq x y z
N ARG A 1 -11.05 -17.27 -0.51
CA ARG A 1 -12.05 -17.22 0.58
C ARG A 1 -11.71 -18.19 1.74
N GLY A 2 -10.86 -19.22 1.54
CA GLY A 2 -10.52 -20.23 2.55
C GLY A 2 -9.13 -20.13 3.19
N ALA A 3 -8.26 -19.19 2.74
CA ALA A 3 -6.91 -19.10 3.29
C ALA A 3 -6.91 -18.55 4.73
N PRO A 4 -6.07 -19.08 5.63
CA PRO A 4 -5.84 -18.51 6.95
C PRO A 4 -5.37 -17.04 6.87
N MET A 5 -5.59 -16.25 7.93
CA MET A 5 -5.27 -14.82 7.93
C MET A 5 -3.77 -14.56 7.76
N ILE A 6 -2.94 -15.40 8.37
CA ILE A 6 -1.47 -15.33 8.29
C ILE A 6 -0.98 -15.52 6.84
N ILE A 7 -1.57 -16.48 6.10
CA ILE A 7 -1.22 -16.70 4.68
C ILE A 7 -1.63 -15.49 3.84
N THR A 8 -2.78 -14.89 4.12
CA THR A 8 -3.23 -13.65 3.44
C THR A 8 -2.28 -12.49 3.73
N ALA A 9 -1.81 -12.36 4.98
CA ALA A 9 -0.82 -11.37 5.38
C ALA A 9 0.49 -11.54 4.59
N TYR A 10 1.00 -12.76 4.52
CA TYR A 10 2.23 -13.07 3.79
C TYR A 10 2.11 -12.73 2.30
N MET A 11 1.02 -13.13 1.65
CA MET A 11 0.77 -12.83 0.24
C MET A 11 0.57 -11.33 -0.01
N ALA A 12 -0.09 -10.61 0.89
CA ALA A 12 -0.35 -9.17 0.73
C ALA A 12 0.89 -8.30 0.97
N SER A 13 1.87 -8.77 1.74
CA SER A 13 3.03 -7.98 2.17
C SER A 13 4.35 -8.52 1.64
N THR A 14 4.82 -9.67 2.13
CA THR A 14 6.16 -10.20 1.87
C THR A 14 6.36 -10.57 0.40
N PHE A 15 5.38 -11.25 -0.19
CA PHE A 15 5.43 -11.61 -1.61
C PHE A 15 5.46 -10.36 -2.52
N LYS A 16 4.73 -9.32 -2.13
CA LYS A 16 4.71 -8.04 -2.85
C LYS A 16 6.09 -7.38 -2.82
N ILE A 17 6.77 -7.35 -1.67
CA ILE A 17 8.13 -6.78 -1.58
C ILE A 17 9.09 -7.49 -2.53
N ALA A 18 9.08 -8.81 -2.56
CA ALA A 18 9.95 -9.58 -3.44
C ALA A 18 9.71 -9.22 -4.92
N ILE A 19 8.43 -9.18 -5.34
CA ILE A 19 8.08 -8.84 -6.73
C ILE A 19 8.50 -7.41 -7.05
N PHE A 20 8.18 -6.45 -6.19
CA PHE A 20 8.48 -5.04 -6.47
C PHE A 20 9.98 -4.74 -6.42
N SER A 21 10.74 -5.38 -5.53
CA SER A 21 12.21 -5.25 -5.53
C SER A 21 12.84 -5.80 -6.81
N PHE A 22 12.33 -6.94 -7.30
CA PHE A 22 12.76 -7.48 -8.58
C PHE A 22 12.37 -6.57 -9.75
N PHE A 23 11.15 -6.05 -9.74
CA PHE A 23 10.64 -5.16 -10.78
C PHE A 23 11.42 -3.84 -10.83
N MET A 24 11.82 -3.31 -9.66
CA MET A 24 12.69 -2.14 -9.58
C MET A 24 14.00 -2.35 -10.33
N ARG A 25 14.62 -3.51 -10.14
CA ARG A 25 15.87 -3.85 -10.83
C ARG A 25 15.67 -3.97 -12.34
N LEU A 26 14.56 -4.59 -12.77
CA LEU A 26 14.21 -4.68 -14.19
C LEU A 26 14.02 -3.31 -14.84
N ILE A 27 13.38 -2.38 -14.16
CA ILE A 27 13.17 -1.03 -14.70
C ILE A 27 14.50 -0.30 -14.85
N LEU A 28 15.35 -0.33 -13.84
CA LEU A 28 16.63 0.37 -13.87
C LEU A 28 17.57 -0.17 -14.96
N ASP A 29 17.59 -1.50 -15.15
CA ASP A 29 18.57 -2.14 -16.03
C ASP A 29 18.07 -2.26 -17.49
N TYR A 30 16.75 -2.43 -17.72
CA TYR A 30 16.24 -2.86 -19.04
C TYR A 30 15.06 -2.03 -19.58
N ILE A 31 14.17 -1.53 -18.75
CA ILE A 31 12.90 -0.91 -19.20
C ILE A 31 13.06 0.59 -19.44
N ALA A 32 13.96 1.26 -18.72
CA ALA A 32 14.15 2.70 -18.86
C ALA A 32 14.30 3.20 -20.32
N PRO A 33 15.02 2.51 -21.22
CA PRO A 33 15.17 2.97 -22.61
C PRO A 33 13.91 2.81 -23.48
N ILE A 34 12.91 2.02 -23.06
CA ILE A 34 11.68 1.75 -23.82
C ILE A 34 10.42 2.24 -23.09
N ILE A 35 10.61 3.07 -22.07
CA ILE A 35 9.53 3.49 -21.18
C ILE A 35 8.45 4.28 -21.90
N ASP A 36 8.80 5.08 -22.92
CA ASP A 36 7.87 5.92 -23.65
C ASP A 36 6.71 5.11 -24.27
N PHE A 37 6.98 3.87 -24.66
CA PHE A 37 5.95 2.96 -25.17
C PHE A 37 4.98 2.49 -24.07
N TRP A 38 5.50 2.26 -22.85
CA TRP A 38 4.74 1.74 -21.71
C TRP A 38 4.09 2.81 -20.85
N ASP A 39 4.50 4.07 -21.00
CA ASP A 39 4.09 5.17 -20.13
C ASP A 39 2.57 5.31 -20.04
N THR A 40 1.88 5.47 -21.17
CA THR A 40 0.42 5.61 -21.21
C THR A 40 -0.30 4.39 -20.61
N ILE A 41 0.21 3.19 -20.88
CA ILE A 41 -0.38 1.95 -20.36
C ILE A 41 -0.25 1.91 -18.84
N LEU A 42 0.93 2.24 -18.31
CA LEU A 42 1.17 2.29 -16.86
C LEU A 42 0.29 3.33 -16.17
N GLN A 43 0.13 4.51 -16.75
CA GLN A 43 -0.78 5.55 -16.20
C GLN A 43 -2.21 5.04 -16.09
N VAL A 44 -2.74 4.39 -17.12
CA VAL A 44 -4.09 3.81 -17.11
C VAL A 44 -4.19 2.71 -16.05
N VAL A 45 -3.20 1.83 -15.95
CA VAL A 45 -3.16 0.76 -14.94
C VAL A 45 -3.13 1.34 -13.52
N ILE A 46 -2.37 2.40 -13.27
CA ILE A 46 -2.31 3.09 -11.97
C ILE A 46 -3.69 3.61 -11.59
N ILE A 47 -4.34 4.35 -12.50
CA ILE A 47 -5.67 4.93 -12.25
C ILE A 47 -6.69 3.83 -11.95
N LEU A 48 -6.74 2.80 -12.78
CA LEU A 48 -7.66 1.68 -12.59
C LEU A 48 -7.40 0.94 -11.27
N THR A 49 -6.13 0.70 -10.93
CA THR A 49 -5.75 0.02 -9.69
C THR A 49 -6.18 0.82 -8.47
N LEU A 50 -5.97 2.14 -8.47
CA LEU A 50 -6.40 3.03 -7.40
C LEU A 50 -7.92 3.09 -7.27
N LEU A 51 -8.64 3.24 -8.39
CA LEU A 51 -10.12 3.28 -8.40
C LEU A 51 -10.74 1.98 -7.89
N PHE A 52 -10.40 0.87 -8.54
CA PHE A 52 -10.97 -0.43 -8.17
C PHE A 52 -10.54 -0.89 -6.77
N GLY A 53 -9.28 -0.63 -6.39
CA GLY A 53 -8.79 -0.95 -5.06
C GLY A 53 -9.53 -0.20 -3.97
N THR A 54 -9.71 1.11 -4.15
CA THR A 54 -10.43 1.97 -3.20
C THR A 54 -11.90 1.57 -3.11
N TRP A 55 -12.57 1.40 -4.23
CA TRP A 55 -13.97 0.96 -4.25
C TRP A 55 -14.15 -0.41 -3.57
N LEU A 56 -13.28 -1.35 -3.90
CA LEU A 56 -13.33 -2.69 -3.32
C LEU A 56 -13.07 -2.66 -1.80
N ALA A 57 -12.17 -1.80 -1.31
CA ALA A 57 -11.86 -1.68 0.11
C ALA A 57 -13.05 -1.14 0.92
N ILE A 58 -13.73 -0.11 0.40
CA ILE A 58 -14.86 0.55 1.07
C ILE A 58 -16.09 -0.38 1.14
N THR A 59 -16.27 -1.26 0.15
CA THR A 59 -17.44 -2.15 0.09
C THR A 59 -17.32 -3.43 0.92
N GLN A 60 -16.23 -3.61 1.69
CA GLN A 60 -16.03 -4.83 2.48
C GLN A 60 -16.47 -4.68 3.94
N ASP A 61 -17.30 -5.60 4.41
CA ASP A 61 -17.72 -5.71 5.82
C ASP A 61 -16.77 -6.58 6.66
N ILE A 62 -15.92 -7.37 6.00
CA ILE A 62 -14.99 -8.31 6.65
C ILE A 62 -13.59 -7.67 6.67
N VAL A 63 -13.03 -7.47 7.86
CA VAL A 63 -11.72 -6.81 8.07
C VAL A 63 -10.60 -7.44 7.24
N LYS A 64 -10.54 -8.77 7.18
CA LYS A 64 -9.58 -9.49 6.34
C LYS A 64 -9.67 -9.11 4.87
N ARG A 65 -10.89 -8.98 4.33
CA ARG A 65 -11.08 -8.60 2.92
C ARG A 65 -10.79 -7.13 2.69
N MET A 66 -11.15 -6.28 3.62
CA MET A 66 -10.83 -4.85 3.57
C MET A 66 -9.31 -4.64 3.55
N LEU A 67 -8.55 -5.30 4.44
CA LEU A 67 -7.09 -5.24 4.44
C LEU A 67 -6.47 -5.81 3.15
N ALA A 68 -7.03 -6.89 2.60
CA ALA A 68 -6.58 -7.44 1.33
C ALA A 68 -6.90 -6.48 0.15
N ALA A 69 -8.05 -5.83 0.14
CA ALA A 69 -8.42 -4.84 -0.87
C ALA A 69 -7.57 -3.56 -0.75
N SER A 70 -7.30 -3.08 0.46
CA SER A 70 -6.39 -1.95 0.67
C SER A 70 -4.99 -2.24 0.12
N SER A 71 -4.56 -3.51 0.14
CA SER A 71 -3.28 -3.89 -0.46
C SER A 71 -3.22 -3.61 -1.98
N ILE A 72 -4.36 -3.60 -2.69
CA ILE A 72 -4.45 -3.24 -4.11
C ILE A 72 -4.18 -1.73 -4.27
N VAL A 73 -4.77 -0.90 -3.41
CA VAL A 73 -4.53 0.55 -3.40
C VAL A 73 -3.05 0.86 -3.21
N HIS A 74 -2.42 0.19 -2.24
CA HIS A 74 -0.97 0.32 -1.99
C HIS A 74 -0.12 -0.14 -3.18
N THR A 75 -0.59 -1.10 -3.99
CA THR A 75 0.06 -1.45 -5.26
C THR A 75 -0.01 -0.29 -6.25
N GLY A 76 -1.13 0.41 -6.32
CA GLY A 76 -1.27 1.61 -7.16
C GLY A 76 -0.27 2.71 -6.80
N TYR A 77 -0.03 2.97 -5.50
CA TYR A 77 1.00 3.92 -5.06
C TYR A 77 2.42 3.46 -5.42
N LEU A 78 2.70 2.17 -5.30
CA LEU A 78 3.98 1.62 -5.73
C LEU A 78 4.19 1.77 -7.24
N LEU A 79 3.18 1.47 -8.06
CA LEU A 79 3.26 1.67 -9.51
C LEU A 79 3.48 3.14 -9.87
N LEU A 80 2.88 4.09 -9.14
CA LEU A 80 3.14 5.51 -9.30
C LEU A 80 4.60 5.87 -9.00
N ALA A 81 5.19 5.30 -7.97
CA ALA A 81 6.61 5.49 -7.68
C ALA A 81 7.52 4.88 -8.76
N PHE A 82 7.10 3.75 -9.35
CA PHE A 82 7.84 3.09 -10.43
C PHE A 82 7.84 3.88 -11.73
N ILE A 83 6.71 4.47 -12.12
CA ILE A 83 6.67 5.30 -13.33
C ILE A 83 7.56 6.55 -13.14
N SER A 84 7.64 7.07 -11.92
CA SER A 84 8.53 8.19 -11.59
C SER A 84 10.02 7.80 -11.69
N LEU A 85 10.37 6.58 -11.27
CA LEU A 85 11.73 6.04 -11.38
C LEU A 85 12.19 5.95 -12.84
N SER A 86 11.30 5.58 -13.75
CA SER A 86 11.62 5.39 -15.17
C SER A 86 11.90 6.69 -15.91
N TYR A 87 11.29 7.79 -15.48
CA TYR A 87 11.37 9.10 -16.14
C TYR A 87 12.51 9.99 -15.63
N ALA A 88 13.23 9.54 -14.62
CA ALA A 88 14.34 10.30 -14.04
C ALA A 88 15.57 10.24 -14.97
N ASN A 89 15.71 11.26 -15.82
CA ASN A 89 16.84 11.39 -16.76
C ASN A 89 18.22 11.63 -16.09
N ASN A 90 18.26 11.76 -14.76
CA ASN A 90 19.47 11.98 -13.98
C ASN A 90 19.70 10.84 -12.98
N SER A 91 20.92 10.36 -12.87
CA SER A 91 21.31 9.31 -11.93
C SER A 91 20.95 9.63 -10.46
N ILE A 92 20.95 10.89 -10.07
CA ILE A 92 20.59 11.35 -8.72
C ILE A 92 19.08 11.17 -8.47
N LEU A 93 18.22 11.58 -9.42
CA LEU A 93 16.77 11.43 -9.31
C LEU A 93 16.34 9.95 -9.27
N ASN A 94 17.04 9.09 -10.01
CA ASN A 94 16.83 7.64 -9.95
C ASN A 94 17.11 7.06 -8.57
N ILE A 95 18.14 7.53 -7.89
CA ILE A 95 18.50 7.09 -6.54
C ILE A 95 17.44 7.57 -5.53
N GLU A 96 16.98 8.82 -5.60
CA GLU A 96 15.94 9.34 -4.70
C GLU A 96 14.61 8.60 -4.87
N ALA A 97 14.17 8.35 -6.11
CA ALA A 97 12.98 7.57 -6.40
C ALA A 97 13.10 6.12 -5.89
N ALA A 98 14.27 5.49 -6.04
CA ALA A 98 14.54 4.16 -5.52
C ALA A 98 14.45 4.12 -3.98
N TYR A 99 15.01 5.11 -3.29
CA TYR A 99 14.88 5.22 -1.83
C TYR A 99 13.42 5.40 -1.38
N SER A 100 12.64 6.21 -2.10
CA SER A 100 11.22 6.42 -1.78
C SER A 100 10.41 5.13 -1.91
N ILE A 101 10.68 4.33 -2.94
CA ILE A 101 10.06 3.00 -3.14
C ILE A 101 10.42 2.05 -2.00
N MET A 102 11.72 1.94 -1.67
CA MET A 102 12.20 1.05 -0.62
C MET A 102 11.63 1.44 0.75
N PHE A 103 11.63 2.73 1.07
CA PHE A 103 11.05 3.23 2.32
C PHE A 103 9.55 2.90 2.41
N TYR A 104 8.81 3.14 1.31
CA TYR A 104 7.39 2.84 1.26
C TYR A 104 7.09 1.35 1.41
N LEU A 105 7.88 0.48 0.77
CA LEU A 105 7.76 -0.97 0.91
C LEU A 105 7.94 -1.43 2.36
N ILE A 106 8.95 -0.89 3.06
CA ILE A 106 9.20 -1.22 4.47
C ILE A 106 8.06 -0.70 5.36
N ALA A 107 7.64 0.55 5.17
CA ALA A 107 6.53 1.15 5.91
C ALA A 107 5.23 0.35 5.74
N TYR A 108 4.95 -0.06 4.51
CA TYR A 108 3.80 -0.90 4.19
C TYR A 108 3.91 -2.30 4.81
N LEU A 109 5.08 -2.95 4.73
CA LEU A 109 5.32 -4.25 5.34
C LEU A 109 4.99 -4.25 6.84
N VAL A 110 5.59 -3.31 7.57
CA VAL A 110 5.41 -3.23 9.03
C VAL A 110 3.94 -2.99 9.38
N SER A 111 3.30 -2.05 8.67
CA SER A 111 1.90 -1.71 8.94
C SER A 111 0.94 -2.84 8.56
N ALA A 112 1.15 -3.48 7.41
CA ALA A 112 0.29 -4.57 6.94
C ALA A 112 0.45 -5.83 7.81
N LEU A 113 1.70 -6.27 8.08
CA LEU A 113 1.93 -7.43 8.94
C LEU A 113 1.41 -7.19 10.36
N GLY A 114 1.59 -5.97 10.90
CA GLY A 114 1.05 -5.60 12.19
C GLY A 114 -0.48 -5.66 12.22
N ALA A 115 -1.16 -5.07 11.25
CA ALA A 115 -2.62 -5.08 11.18
C ALA A 115 -3.19 -6.50 11.00
N PHE A 116 -2.66 -7.28 10.08
CA PHE A 116 -3.08 -8.67 9.86
C PHE A 116 -2.74 -9.58 11.07
N GLY A 117 -1.55 -9.40 11.67
CA GLY A 117 -1.11 -10.17 12.84
C GLY A 117 -2.03 -9.94 14.03
N LEU A 118 -2.33 -8.69 14.36
CA LEU A 118 -3.25 -8.35 15.45
C LEU A 118 -4.67 -8.84 15.15
N ALA A 119 -5.15 -8.63 13.93
CA ALA A 119 -6.45 -9.14 13.54
C ALA A 119 -6.52 -10.68 13.63
N SER A 120 -5.44 -11.41 13.34
CA SER A 120 -5.39 -12.87 13.51
C SER A 120 -5.43 -13.30 14.98
N HIS A 121 -4.88 -12.48 15.88
CA HIS A 121 -4.86 -12.76 17.32
C HIS A 121 -6.21 -12.49 18.00
N ILE A 122 -7.01 -11.59 17.43
CA ILE A 122 -8.36 -11.28 17.93
C ILE A 122 -9.37 -12.37 17.54
N ILE A 123 -9.06 -13.14 16.49
CA ILE A 123 -9.91 -14.25 16.03
C ILE A 123 -9.92 -15.33 17.12
N SER A 124 -11.09 -15.57 17.70
CA SER A 124 -11.36 -16.80 18.46
C SER A 124 -11.33 -17.98 17.48
N GLU A 125 -10.87 -19.15 17.92
CA GLU A 125 -10.78 -20.38 17.11
C GLU A 125 -12.11 -20.80 16.47
N THR A 126 -13.22 -20.24 16.93
CA THR A 126 -14.59 -20.53 16.45
C THR A 126 -15.09 -19.60 15.34
N ASN A 127 -14.48 -18.42 15.13
CA ASN A 127 -14.96 -17.44 14.15
C ASN A 127 -14.07 -17.35 12.91
N ILE A 128 -14.52 -17.93 11.79
CA ILE A 128 -13.83 -17.89 10.49
C ILE A 128 -13.89 -16.49 9.83
N LYS A 129 -14.81 -15.63 10.24
CA LYS A 129 -15.02 -14.30 9.67
C LYS A 129 -14.88 -13.24 10.76
N VAL A 130 -13.86 -12.38 10.65
CA VAL A 130 -13.67 -11.22 11.51
C VAL A 130 -14.38 -10.04 10.88
N THR A 131 -15.43 -9.58 11.53
CA THR A 131 -16.19 -8.39 11.15
C THR A 131 -15.75 -7.20 11.99
N PHE A 132 -16.19 -5.98 11.64
CA PHE A 132 -15.94 -4.79 12.47
C PHE A 132 -16.60 -4.88 13.85
N ASP A 133 -17.67 -5.66 13.99
CA ASP A 133 -18.36 -5.87 15.26
C ASP A 133 -17.49 -6.60 16.29
N ASP A 134 -16.61 -7.48 15.84
CA ASP A 134 -15.68 -8.23 16.70
C ASP A 134 -14.63 -7.31 17.38
N PHE A 135 -14.44 -6.09 16.86
CA PHE A 135 -13.56 -5.07 17.47
C PHE A 135 -14.29 -4.18 18.49
N LYS A 136 -15.63 -4.30 18.60
CA LYS A 136 -16.39 -3.52 19.57
C LYS A 136 -16.01 -3.90 21.00
N GLY A 137 -15.63 -2.91 21.79
CA GLY A 137 -15.23 -3.12 23.19
C GLY A 137 -13.79 -3.60 23.38
N LEU A 138 -13.01 -3.82 22.32
CA LEU A 138 -11.60 -4.25 22.41
C LEU A 138 -10.78 -3.30 23.29
N ALA A 139 -11.00 -1.98 23.18
CA ALA A 139 -10.29 -0.98 23.96
C ALA A 139 -10.52 -1.14 25.48
N LYS A 140 -11.69 -1.65 25.91
CA LYS A 140 -11.99 -1.89 27.33
C LYS A 140 -11.40 -3.21 27.82
N GLN A 141 -11.40 -4.24 26.99
CA GLN A 141 -10.92 -5.58 27.36
C GLN A 141 -9.40 -5.75 27.21
N ARG A 142 -8.85 -5.21 26.11
CA ARG A 142 -7.42 -5.33 25.76
C ARG A 142 -6.90 -4.00 25.18
N PRO A 143 -6.68 -2.96 26.02
CA PRO A 143 -6.35 -1.61 25.56
C PRO A 143 -5.07 -1.54 24.73
N PHE A 144 -4.06 -2.34 25.08
CA PHE A 144 -2.79 -2.38 24.35
C PHE A 144 -2.97 -2.90 22.91
N LEU A 145 -3.72 -3.99 22.71
CA LEU A 145 -4.00 -4.52 21.37
C LEU A 145 -4.82 -3.54 20.53
N ALA A 146 -5.80 -2.86 21.15
CA ALA A 146 -6.60 -1.84 20.48
C ALA A 146 -5.73 -0.65 20.04
N ALA A 147 -4.83 -0.17 20.88
CA ALA A 147 -3.92 0.93 20.55
C ALA A 147 -2.98 0.56 19.39
N MET A 148 -2.36 -0.63 19.43
CA MET A 148 -1.49 -1.11 18.36
C MET A 148 -2.24 -1.27 17.05
N MET A 149 -3.45 -1.84 17.06
CA MET A 149 -4.29 -1.96 15.87
C MET A 149 -4.63 -0.58 15.28
N THR A 150 -4.97 0.38 16.13
CA THR A 150 -5.24 1.76 15.69
C THR A 150 -4.02 2.37 15.02
N ILE A 151 -2.82 2.23 15.60
CA ILE A 151 -1.57 2.77 15.03
C ILE A 151 -1.31 2.17 13.64
N PHE A 152 -1.45 0.85 13.47
CA PHE A 152 -1.23 0.23 12.15
C PHE A 152 -2.29 0.63 11.13
N MET A 153 -3.56 0.74 11.53
CA MET A 153 -4.63 1.20 10.64
C MET A 153 -4.43 2.65 10.23
N LEU A 154 -4.05 3.54 11.16
CA LEU A 154 -3.73 4.95 10.85
C LEU A 154 -2.51 5.06 9.92
N SER A 155 -1.53 4.16 10.07
CA SER A 155 -0.37 4.10 9.20
C SER A 155 -0.74 3.65 7.78
N LEU A 156 -1.58 2.63 7.61
CA LEU A 156 -2.10 2.22 6.31
C LEU A 156 -2.96 3.31 5.67
N ALA A 157 -3.81 3.97 6.43
CA ALA A 157 -4.59 5.12 5.98
C ALA A 157 -3.67 6.27 5.52
N GLY A 158 -2.54 6.47 6.18
CA GLY A 158 -1.58 7.54 5.88
C GLY A 158 -1.93 8.84 6.59
N ILE A 159 -2.29 8.75 7.87
CA ILE A 159 -2.55 9.93 8.70
C ILE A 159 -1.21 10.56 9.10
N PRO A 160 -1.09 11.92 9.09
CA PRO A 160 0.11 12.62 9.53
C PRO A 160 0.61 12.14 10.89
N GLY A 161 1.93 11.95 11.02
CA GLY A 161 2.57 11.41 12.21
C GLY A 161 2.82 9.90 12.17
N THR A 162 2.42 9.22 11.10
CA THR A 162 2.67 7.78 10.90
C THR A 162 3.73 7.52 9.83
N ILE A 163 4.38 6.34 9.90
CA ILE A 163 5.40 5.94 8.92
C ILE A 163 4.79 5.78 7.51
N GLY A 164 3.53 5.34 7.41
CA GLY A 164 2.82 5.21 6.15
C GLY A 164 2.54 6.55 5.47
N PHE A 165 2.27 7.60 6.24
CA PHE A 165 2.14 8.97 5.71
C PHE A 165 3.46 9.43 5.09
N ILE A 166 4.58 9.31 5.81
CA ILE A 166 5.90 9.72 5.32
C ILE A 166 6.22 9.00 4.00
N GLY A 167 5.95 7.70 3.94
CA GLY A 167 6.17 6.92 2.72
C GLY A 167 5.33 7.40 1.54
N LYS A 168 4.05 7.74 1.76
CA LYS A 168 3.18 8.32 0.71
C LYS A 168 3.68 9.68 0.24
N VAL A 169 4.11 10.54 1.17
CA VAL A 169 4.68 11.86 0.82
C VAL A 169 5.89 11.70 -0.08
N TYR A 170 6.81 10.78 0.21
CA TYR A 170 7.95 10.52 -0.66
C TYR A 170 7.51 10.08 -2.06
N VAL A 171 6.60 9.12 -2.16
CA VAL A 171 6.08 8.64 -3.45
C VAL A 171 5.43 9.76 -4.25
N PHE A 172 4.61 10.60 -3.62
CA PHE A 172 3.94 11.72 -4.31
C PHE A 172 4.94 12.80 -4.72
N THR A 173 5.94 13.09 -3.90
CA THR A 173 6.99 14.05 -4.23
C THR A 173 7.79 13.61 -5.46
N GLU A 174 8.15 12.34 -5.55
CA GLU A 174 8.86 11.82 -6.72
C GLU A 174 7.97 11.83 -7.98
N ALA A 175 6.67 11.53 -7.86
CA ALA A 175 5.74 11.63 -8.96
C ALA A 175 5.60 13.08 -9.48
N LEU A 176 5.59 14.06 -8.59
CA LEU A 176 5.57 15.49 -8.95
C LEU A 176 6.87 15.93 -9.63
N LYS A 177 8.05 15.50 -9.13
CA LYS A 177 9.36 15.78 -9.75
C LYS A 177 9.46 15.17 -11.16
N ALA A 178 8.88 14.02 -11.39
CA ALA A 178 8.83 13.35 -12.69
C ALA A 178 7.80 13.96 -13.67
N GLY A 179 7.01 14.96 -13.23
CA GLY A 179 6.01 15.64 -14.06
C GLY A 179 4.61 15.00 -14.06
N TYR A 180 4.37 13.92 -13.32
CA TYR A 180 3.07 13.24 -13.23
C TYR A 180 2.10 13.91 -12.25
N VAL A 181 1.90 15.21 -12.39
CA VAL A 181 1.07 16.01 -11.48
C VAL A 181 -0.36 15.50 -11.39
N ALA A 182 -0.98 15.19 -12.53
CA ALA A 182 -2.37 14.69 -12.56
C ALA A 182 -2.53 13.37 -11.81
N LEU A 183 -1.59 12.42 -12.01
CA LEU A 183 -1.58 11.13 -11.30
C LEU A 183 -1.33 11.30 -9.80
N ALA A 184 -0.42 12.20 -9.41
CA ALA A 184 -0.15 12.48 -8.00
C ALA A 184 -1.40 13.06 -7.30
N ILE A 185 -2.09 14.03 -7.91
CA ILE A 185 -3.35 14.59 -7.39
C ILE A 185 -4.41 13.50 -7.26
N PHE A 186 -4.55 12.66 -8.29
CA PHE A 186 -5.50 11.56 -8.26
C PHE A 186 -5.19 10.54 -7.14
N ALA A 187 -3.91 10.22 -6.92
CA ALA A 187 -3.47 9.32 -5.87
C ALA A 187 -3.69 9.92 -4.47
N ILE A 188 -3.48 11.23 -4.29
CA ILE A 188 -3.81 11.95 -3.04
C ILE A 188 -5.32 11.87 -2.79
N PHE A 189 -6.14 12.13 -3.80
CA PHE A 189 -7.59 12.02 -3.67
C PHE A 189 -8.03 10.60 -3.31
N ALA A 190 -7.48 9.57 -3.98
CA ALA A 190 -7.72 8.17 -3.64
C ALA A 190 -7.32 7.84 -2.19
N THR A 191 -6.25 8.45 -1.66
CA THR A 191 -5.85 8.31 -0.26
C THR A 191 -6.93 8.86 0.69
N ILE A 192 -7.46 10.04 0.42
CA ILE A 192 -8.50 10.68 1.26
C ILE A 192 -9.77 9.83 1.27
N VAL A 193 -10.16 9.30 0.11
CA VAL A 193 -11.36 8.46 0.00
C VAL A 193 -11.20 7.09 0.66
N SER A 194 -9.96 6.54 0.69
CA SER A 194 -9.66 5.25 1.31
C SER A 194 -9.43 5.31 2.83
N MET A 195 -9.42 6.51 3.40
CA MET A 195 -9.27 6.79 4.84
C MET A 195 -10.57 6.48 5.61
#